data_c58070bd5f7ec25039f716aab9dd0ad9
#
_entry.id   c58070bd5f7ec25039f716aab9dd0ad9
#
_cell.length_a   1.000
_cell.length_b   1.000
_cell.length_c   1.000
_cell.angle_alpha   90.00
_cell.angle_beta   90.00
_cell.angle_gamma   90.00
#
_symmetry.space_group_name_H-M   'P 1'
#
loop_
_entity.id
_entity.type
_entity.pdbx_description
1 polymer ?
#
loop_
_entity_poly.entity_id
_entity_poly.type
_entity_poly.pdbx_seq_one_letter_code
_entity_poly.pdbx_strand_id
1 'polypeptide(L)'
;RTFKSRFDKLYSENWNFIKQQIKDDQDIIKDQVSNPDAPIAEWLIPDPKIQDKFYWIRTLITKNVEVPKMGKDFVDVAFEVIKKNEKYFIAKSNNSIKSKPLSELDFYTNSFPVKRGLDHPNEISAYMFSDYFRKSYNLKSQFVEKAILPDNNYGLFLNWIKKEMK
;
A
#
# COMPACT_ATOMS: atom_id res chain seq x y z
N ARG A 1 -19.58 -8.53 -2.40
CA ARG A 1 -18.63 -9.67 -2.50
C ARG A 1 -17.92 -9.72 -3.86
N THR A 2 -18.58 -9.48 -4.98
CA THR A 2 -18.00 -9.55 -6.33
C THR A 2 -16.96 -8.45 -6.60
N PHE A 3 -17.14 -7.26 -6.07
CA PHE A 3 -16.21 -6.13 -6.26
C PHE A 3 -14.89 -6.38 -5.55
N LYS A 4 -14.90 -6.83 -4.29
CA LYS A 4 -13.68 -7.08 -3.53
C LYS A 4 -12.75 -8.07 -4.25
N SER A 5 -13.30 -9.16 -4.79
CA SER A 5 -12.50 -10.17 -5.49
C SER A 5 -11.85 -9.65 -6.78
N ARG A 6 -12.47 -8.67 -7.45
CA ARG A 6 -11.90 -8.03 -8.64
C ARG A 6 -10.73 -7.13 -8.29
N PHE A 7 -10.83 -6.35 -7.21
CA PHE A 7 -9.72 -5.55 -6.71
C PHE A 7 -8.57 -6.43 -6.19
N ASP A 8 -8.87 -7.53 -5.49
CA ASP A 8 -7.84 -8.49 -5.08
C ASP A 8 -7.03 -9.02 -6.27
N LYS A 9 -7.67 -9.25 -7.42
CA LYS A 9 -6.97 -9.61 -8.67
C LYS A 9 -6.12 -8.48 -9.22
N LEU A 10 -6.62 -7.24 -9.20
CA LEU A 10 -5.80 -6.09 -9.60
C LEU A 10 -4.52 -6.03 -8.77
N TYR A 11 -4.61 -6.18 -7.46
CA TYR A 11 -3.46 -6.07 -6.57
C TYR A 11 -2.47 -7.23 -6.74
N SER A 12 -2.96 -8.46 -6.87
CA SER A 12 -2.10 -9.63 -7.00
C SER A 12 -1.56 -9.83 -8.41
N GLU A 13 -2.37 -9.66 -9.45
CA GLU A 13 -2.00 -10.00 -10.83
C GLU A 13 -1.35 -8.81 -11.57
N ASN A 14 -1.79 -7.57 -11.29
CA ASN A 14 -1.29 -6.40 -12.00
C ASN A 14 -0.23 -5.63 -11.21
N TRP A 15 -0.39 -5.51 -9.89
CA TRP A 15 0.57 -4.80 -9.03
C TRP A 15 1.55 -5.73 -8.33
N ASN A 16 1.43 -7.05 -8.55
CA ASN A 16 2.30 -8.08 -7.97
C ASN A 16 2.37 -8.07 -6.43
N PHE A 17 1.28 -7.64 -5.77
CA PHE A 17 1.21 -7.69 -4.32
C PHE A 17 0.83 -9.09 -3.85
N ILE A 18 1.32 -9.50 -2.70
CA ILE A 18 1.03 -10.79 -2.11
C ILE A 18 0.05 -10.61 -0.96
N LYS A 19 -1.12 -11.26 -1.07
CA LYS A 19 -2.10 -11.26 0.00
C LYS A 19 -1.68 -12.23 1.08
N GLN A 20 -1.18 -11.69 2.20
CA GLN A 20 -0.67 -12.49 3.30
C GLN A 20 -0.84 -11.82 4.64
N GLN A 21 -1.35 -12.56 5.61
CA GLN A 21 -1.42 -12.12 7.00
C GLN A 21 -0.13 -12.48 7.74
N ILE A 22 0.44 -11.51 8.46
CA ILE A 22 1.61 -11.72 9.32
C ILE A 22 1.12 -11.92 10.75
N LYS A 23 1.50 -13.02 11.38
CA LYS A 23 0.96 -13.40 12.70
C LYS A 23 1.73 -12.83 13.90
N ASP A 24 3.01 -12.49 13.73
CA ASP A 24 3.91 -12.13 14.85
C ASP A 24 3.89 -10.64 15.20
N ASP A 25 2.76 -10.01 15.10
CA ASP A 25 2.60 -8.60 14.87
C ASP A 25 2.14 -7.81 16.05
N GLN A 26 1.66 -8.48 17.09
CA GLN A 26 0.94 -7.82 18.18
C GLN A 26 1.81 -6.81 18.95
N ASP A 27 3.13 -7.00 19.00
CA ASP A 27 4.04 -6.07 19.68
C ASP A 27 4.35 -4.82 18.85
N ILE A 28 4.20 -4.90 17.50
CA ILE A 28 4.43 -3.77 16.60
C ILE A 28 3.20 -2.87 16.52
N ILE A 29 2.04 -3.46 16.76
CA ILE A 29 0.73 -2.86 16.47
C ILE A 29 0.27 -1.87 17.56
N LYS A 30 0.98 -1.76 18.68
CA LYS A 30 0.56 -0.87 19.78
C LYS A 30 0.33 0.57 19.34
N ASP A 31 1.12 1.04 18.37
CA ASP A 31 1.05 2.41 17.85
C ASP A 31 0.39 2.47 16.47
N GLN A 32 -0.21 1.37 16.02
CA GLN A 32 -0.83 1.30 14.69
C GLN A 32 -2.19 1.98 14.68
N VAL A 33 -2.40 2.77 13.64
CA VAL A 33 -3.73 3.24 13.27
C VAL A 33 -4.38 2.21 12.37
N SER A 34 -5.49 1.63 12.81
CA SER A 34 -6.32 0.78 11.95
C SER A 34 -7.35 1.65 11.23
N ASN A 35 -7.38 1.57 9.91
CA ASN A 35 -8.50 2.07 9.15
C ASN A 35 -9.70 1.14 9.39
N PRO A 36 -10.86 1.62 9.91
CA PRO A 36 -12.04 0.79 10.15
C PRO A 36 -12.53 0.07 8.89
N ASP A 37 -12.31 0.67 7.71
CA ASP A 37 -12.71 0.12 6.42
C ASP A 37 -11.70 -0.88 5.85
N ALA A 38 -10.49 -0.90 6.38
CA ALA A 38 -9.43 -1.83 6.04
C ALA A 38 -8.71 -2.34 7.31
N PRO A 39 -9.41 -3.09 8.16
CA PRO A 39 -8.93 -3.43 9.51
C PRO A 39 -7.67 -4.29 9.53
N ILE A 40 -7.35 -4.94 8.40
CA ILE A 40 -6.17 -5.79 8.27
C ILE A 40 -5.50 -5.47 6.94
N ALA A 41 -4.32 -4.85 6.99
CA ALA A 41 -3.49 -4.75 5.80
C ALA A 41 -2.90 -6.15 5.53
N GLU A 42 -3.44 -6.82 4.54
CA GLU A 42 -3.10 -8.19 4.17
C GLU A 42 -2.06 -8.24 3.04
N TRP A 43 -1.52 -7.08 2.62
CA TRP A 43 -0.76 -6.99 1.40
C TRP A 43 0.72 -6.76 1.67
N LEU A 44 1.54 -7.67 1.11
CA LEU A 44 2.99 -7.57 1.08
C LEU A 44 3.45 -7.11 -0.29
N ILE A 45 4.44 -6.24 -0.31
CA ILE A 45 5.04 -5.67 -1.50
C ILE A 45 6.39 -6.34 -1.71
N PRO A 46 6.58 -7.15 -2.78
CA PRO A 46 7.87 -7.78 -3.06
C PRO A 46 8.97 -6.75 -3.33
N ASP A 47 10.15 -7.01 -2.81
CA ASP A 47 11.35 -6.26 -3.21
C ASP A 47 11.72 -6.66 -4.66
N PRO A 48 11.84 -5.71 -5.60
CA PRO A 48 12.11 -6.04 -6.99
C PRO A 48 13.54 -6.56 -7.25
N LYS A 49 14.44 -6.41 -6.27
CA LYS A 49 15.86 -6.74 -6.39
C LYS A 49 16.29 -7.90 -5.50
N ILE A 50 15.56 -8.18 -4.44
CA ILE A 50 15.95 -9.15 -3.41
C ILE A 50 14.86 -10.20 -3.29
N GLN A 51 15.21 -11.43 -3.71
CA GLN A 51 14.31 -12.58 -3.59
C GLN A 51 13.95 -12.85 -2.13
N ASP A 52 12.71 -13.29 -1.90
CA ASP A 52 12.15 -13.62 -0.58
C ASP A 52 12.18 -12.48 0.45
N LYS A 53 12.36 -11.24 -0.04
CA LYS A 53 12.21 -10.01 0.73
C LYS A 53 10.95 -9.27 0.30
N PHE A 54 10.21 -8.79 1.29
CA PHE A 54 8.95 -8.07 1.11
C PHE A 54 8.89 -6.88 2.05
N TYR A 55 7.93 -6.01 1.81
CA TYR A 55 7.60 -4.90 2.70
C TYR A 55 6.13 -4.93 3.08
N TRP A 56 5.89 -4.65 4.34
CA TRP A 56 4.57 -4.53 4.91
C TRP A 56 4.37 -3.10 5.41
N ILE A 57 3.44 -2.37 4.80
CA ILE A 57 3.25 -0.96 5.09
C ILE A 57 2.23 -0.79 6.19
N ARG A 58 2.53 0.09 7.14
CA ARG A 58 1.66 0.45 8.26
C ARG A 58 1.73 1.92 8.57
N THR A 59 0.58 2.51 8.89
CA THR A 59 0.51 3.85 9.45
C THR A 59 0.60 3.76 10.96
N LEU A 60 1.56 4.45 11.55
CA LEU A 60 1.80 4.49 12.99
C LEU A 60 1.55 5.90 13.53
N ILE A 61 1.20 5.99 14.82
CA ILE A 61 1.21 7.25 15.56
C ILE A 61 2.63 7.54 16.02
N THR A 62 3.13 8.74 15.76
CA THR A 62 4.54 9.10 15.95
C THR A 62 4.98 9.23 17.40
N LYS A 63 4.09 9.40 18.37
CA LYS A 63 4.39 9.45 19.82
C LYS A 63 3.11 9.49 20.65
N ASN A 64 3.28 9.48 21.98
CA ASN A 64 2.24 9.66 23.01
C ASN A 64 1.49 10.98 22.86
N VAL A 65 0.63 11.05 21.86
CA VAL A 65 -0.22 12.19 21.57
C VAL A 65 -1.62 11.84 22.06
N GLU A 66 -2.16 12.60 22.98
CA GLU A 66 -3.48 12.37 23.55
C GLU A 66 -4.58 12.44 22.48
N VAL A 67 -4.46 13.39 21.54
CA VAL A 67 -5.35 13.54 20.40
C VAL A 67 -4.52 13.69 19.10
N PRO A 68 -4.30 12.59 18.34
CA PRO A 68 -3.52 12.63 17.11
C PRO A 68 -4.15 13.51 16.03
N LYS A 69 -3.34 14.30 15.35
CA LYS A 69 -3.75 15.18 14.23
C LYS A 69 -3.30 14.59 12.90
N MET A 70 -4.25 14.41 11.99
CA MET A 70 -3.97 13.96 10.62
C MET A 70 -2.92 14.86 9.94
N GLY A 71 -1.98 14.21 9.24
CA GLY A 71 -0.89 14.87 8.51
C GLY A 71 0.26 15.38 9.38
N LYS A 72 0.20 15.20 10.72
CA LYS A 72 1.27 15.62 11.63
C LYS A 72 1.78 14.48 12.50
N ASP A 73 0.86 13.74 13.09
CA ASP A 73 1.19 12.75 14.14
C ASP A 73 1.11 11.30 13.61
N PHE A 74 0.97 11.14 12.29
CA PHE A 74 0.94 9.85 11.61
C PHE A 74 2.14 9.72 10.68
N VAL A 75 2.74 8.54 10.65
CA VAL A 75 3.83 8.19 9.74
C VAL A 75 3.58 6.83 9.11
N ASP A 76 3.78 6.75 7.80
CA ASP A 76 3.75 5.49 7.08
C ASP A 76 5.14 4.84 7.12
N VAL A 77 5.17 3.61 7.62
CA VAL A 77 6.39 2.83 7.82
C VAL A 77 6.30 1.54 7.03
N ALA A 78 7.37 1.21 6.31
CA ALA A 78 7.54 -0.05 5.62
C ALA A 78 8.40 -1.00 6.49
N PHE A 79 7.75 -2.02 7.05
CA PHE A 79 8.43 -3.10 7.78
C PHE A 79 9.00 -4.10 6.78
N GLU A 80 10.28 -4.46 6.96
CA GLU A 80 10.88 -5.53 6.16
C GLU A 80 10.34 -6.89 6.59
N VAL A 81 9.95 -7.69 5.61
CA VAL A 81 9.43 -9.04 5.79
C VAL A 81 10.26 -10.01 4.97
N ILE A 82 10.59 -11.15 5.54
CA ILE A 82 11.33 -12.24 4.89
C ILE A 82 10.46 -13.49 4.82
N LYS A 83 10.57 -14.22 3.71
CA LYS A 83 9.95 -15.52 3.54
C LYS A 83 10.93 -16.63 3.94
N LYS A 84 10.51 -17.53 4.81
CA LYS A 84 11.25 -18.72 5.22
C LYS A 84 10.29 -19.90 5.34
N ASN A 85 10.59 -21.00 4.66
CA ASN A 85 9.76 -22.21 4.71
C ASN A 85 8.26 -21.93 4.48
N GLU A 86 7.96 -21.19 3.42
CA GLU A 86 6.60 -20.76 3.02
C GLU A 86 5.86 -19.89 4.06
N LYS A 87 6.55 -19.40 5.08
CA LYS A 87 6.01 -18.49 6.09
C LYS A 87 6.68 -17.12 6.01
N TYR A 88 5.93 -16.11 6.38
CA TYR A 88 6.38 -14.71 6.35
C TYR A 88 6.63 -14.20 7.77
N PHE A 89 7.79 -13.58 7.97
CA PHE A 89 8.25 -13.08 9.27
C PHE A 89 8.75 -11.66 9.13
N ILE A 90 8.52 -10.84 10.14
CA ILE A 90 9.13 -9.52 10.22
C ILE A 90 10.63 -9.68 10.44
N ALA A 91 11.41 -9.02 9.60
CA ALA A 91 12.85 -9.06 9.70
C ALA A 91 13.35 -8.34 10.95
N LYS A 92 14.27 -8.97 11.69
CA LYS A 92 14.90 -8.40 12.87
C LYS A 92 16.42 -8.38 12.70
N SER A 93 17.08 -7.38 13.29
CA SER A 93 18.53 -7.30 13.44
C SER A 93 18.84 -6.92 14.87
N ASN A 94 19.64 -7.72 15.58
CA ASN A 94 19.97 -7.51 16.99
C ASN A 94 18.72 -7.25 17.86
N ASN A 95 17.70 -8.08 17.70
CA ASN A 95 16.37 -7.97 18.32
C ASN A 95 15.55 -6.71 17.96
N SER A 96 16.08 -5.84 17.11
CA SER A 96 15.35 -4.67 16.62
C SER A 96 14.65 -4.98 15.29
N ILE A 97 13.43 -4.52 15.14
CA ILE A 97 12.63 -4.67 13.92
C ILE A 97 13.26 -3.81 12.81
N LYS A 98 13.41 -4.41 11.64
CA LYS A 98 13.84 -3.68 10.45
C LYS A 98 12.66 -2.97 9.82
N SER A 99 12.77 -1.67 9.76
CA SER A 99 11.78 -0.80 9.12
C SER A 99 12.43 0.44 8.56
N LYS A 100 11.70 1.13 7.68
CA LYS A 100 12.08 2.44 7.16
C LYS A 100 10.84 3.28 6.87
N PRO A 101 10.97 4.61 6.83
CA PRO A 101 9.88 5.47 6.36
C PRO A 101 9.42 5.04 4.96
N LEU A 102 8.11 5.07 4.70
CA LEU A 102 7.58 4.72 3.39
C LEU A 102 8.15 5.59 2.27
N SER A 103 8.48 6.85 2.57
CA SER A 103 9.12 7.78 1.64
C SER A 103 10.48 7.33 1.11
N GLU A 104 11.14 6.37 1.79
CA GLU A 104 12.42 5.78 1.36
C GLU A 104 12.24 4.50 0.52
N LEU A 105 11.00 4.11 0.23
CA LEU A 105 10.69 2.97 -0.60
C LEU A 105 10.42 3.40 -2.05
N ASP A 106 11.44 3.98 -2.70
CA ASP A 106 11.34 4.62 -4.00
C ASP A 106 10.70 3.77 -5.10
N PHE A 107 11.03 2.49 -5.18
CA PHE A 107 10.47 1.60 -6.18
C PHE A 107 8.95 1.47 -6.05
N TYR A 108 8.43 1.58 -4.83
CA TYR A 108 6.99 1.53 -4.55
C TYR A 108 6.34 2.89 -4.73
N THR A 109 6.86 3.91 -4.05
CA THR A 109 6.28 5.27 -4.09
C THR A 109 6.31 5.87 -5.48
N ASN A 110 7.31 5.51 -6.32
CA ASN A 110 7.38 5.95 -7.70
C ASN A 110 6.51 5.14 -8.67
N SER A 111 6.05 3.95 -8.28
CA SER A 111 5.17 3.13 -9.12
C SER A 111 3.73 3.62 -9.18
N PHE A 112 3.35 4.51 -8.24
CA PHE A 112 2.03 5.11 -8.18
C PHE A 112 2.10 6.62 -8.36
N PRO A 113 1.19 7.22 -9.15
CA PRO A 113 1.19 8.67 -9.38
C PRO A 113 0.44 9.45 -8.29
N VAL A 114 0.06 8.80 -7.20
CA VAL A 114 -0.64 9.42 -6.06
C VAL A 114 0.33 9.72 -4.92
N LYS A 115 0.07 10.77 -4.15
CA LYS A 115 0.90 11.17 -3.01
C LYS A 115 0.33 10.75 -1.65
N ARG A 116 -0.89 10.24 -1.62
CA ARG A 116 -1.62 9.88 -0.41
C ARG A 116 -2.18 8.48 -0.52
N GLY A 117 -2.46 7.86 0.62
CA GLY A 117 -3.06 6.55 0.68
C GLY A 117 -2.15 5.43 0.16
N LEU A 118 -0.84 5.65 0.17
CA LEU A 118 0.13 4.62 -0.24
C LEU A 118 0.30 3.51 0.81
N ASP A 119 -0.32 3.66 1.96
CA ASP A 119 -0.31 2.68 3.06
C ASP A 119 -1.14 1.43 2.75
N HIS A 120 -2.14 1.56 1.89
CA HIS A 120 -3.02 0.43 1.56
C HIS A 120 -3.49 0.46 0.09
N PRO A 121 -3.53 -0.69 -0.63
CA PRO A 121 -3.93 -0.73 -2.03
C PRO A 121 -5.39 -0.28 -2.28
N ASN A 122 -6.29 -0.45 -1.31
CA ASN A 122 -7.66 0.07 -1.43
C ASN A 122 -7.68 1.60 -1.52
N GLU A 123 -6.87 2.28 -0.69
CA GLU A 123 -6.76 3.73 -0.71
C GLU A 123 -6.17 4.23 -2.04
N ILE A 124 -5.09 3.58 -2.50
CA ILE A 124 -4.50 3.87 -3.81
C ILE A 124 -5.55 3.75 -4.91
N SER A 125 -6.29 2.64 -4.91
CA SER A 125 -7.35 2.39 -5.91
C SER A 125 -8.45 3.43 -5.84
N ALA A 126 -8.87 3.84 -4.64
CA ALA A 126 -9.90 4.85 -4.44
C ALA A 126 -9.49 6.20 -5.02
N TYR A 127 -8.24 6.65 -4.78
CA TYR A 127 -7.71 7.88 -5.36
C TYR A 127 -7.59 7.82 -6.87
N MET A 128 -7.11 6.69 -7.43
CA MET A 128 -7.01 6.50 -8.86
C MET A 128 -8.39 6.44 -9.53
N PHE A 129 -9.35 5.79 -8.88
CA PHE A 129 -10.73 5.71 -9.36
C PHE A 129 -11.41 7.07 -9.38
N SER A 130 -11.25 7.84 -8.31
CA SER A 130 -11.72 9.22 -8.25
C SER A 130 -11.15 10.08 -9.39
N ASP A 131 -9.86 9.96 -9.66
CA ASP A 131 -9.20 10.68 -10.75
C ASP A 131 -9.72 10.24 -12.13
N TYR A 132 -9.93 8.96 -12.34
CA TYR A 132 -10.53 8.42 -13.56
C TYR A 132 -11.90 9.05 -13.85
N PHE A 133 -12.78 9.10 -12.85
CA PHE A 133 -14.09 9.73 -13.00
C PHE A 133 -13.99 11.23 -13.25
N ARG A 134 -13.16 11.94 -12.53
CA ARG A 134 -12.95 13.38 -12.73
C ARG A 134 -12.54 13.69 -14.16
N LYS A 135 -11.62 12.91 -14.72
CA LYS A 135 -11.19 13.04 -16.13
C LYS A 135 -12.31 12.75 -17.11
N SER A 136 -13.17 11.77 -16.83
CA SER A 136 -14.33 11.45 -17.65
C SER A 136 -15.35 12.62 -17.74
N TYR A 137 -15.36 13.50 -16.75
CA TYR A 137 -16.17 14.71 -16.72
C TYR A 137 -15.39 16.00 -17.04
N ASN A 138 -14.20 15.88 -17.63
CA ASN A 138 -13.30 17.01 -17.93
C ASN A 138 -12.91 17.86 -16.70
N LEU A 139 -12.91 17.27 -15.52
CA LEU A 139 -12.49 17.93 -14.30
C LEU A 139 -10.99 17.76 -14.08
N LYS A 140 -10.35 18.79 -13.49
CA LYS A 140 -8.92 18.73 -13.17
C LYS A 140 -8.63 17.56 -12.20
N SER A 141 -7.53 16.84 -12.45
CA SER A 141 -7.02 15.85 -11.51
C SER A 141 -6.78 16.48 -10.13
N GLN A 142 -7.14 15.76 -9.07
CA GLN A 142 -6.99 16.24 -7.70
C GLN A 142 -5.89 15.46 -6.95
N PHE A 143 -5.72 14.19 -7.26
CA PHE A 143 -4.85 13.28 -6.51
C PHE A 143 -3.69 12.73 -7.34
N VAL A 144 -3.82 12.69 -8.65
CA VAL A 144 -2.80 12.18 -9.57
C VAL A 144 -1.94 13.33 -10.06
N GLU A 145 -0.69 13.38 -9.64
CA GLU A 145 0.22 14.49 -9.93
C GLU A 145 1.35 14.14 -10.90
N LYS A 146 1.66 12.86 -11.04
CA LYS A 146 2.75 12.40 -11.92
C LYS A 146 2.24 12.09 -13.33
N ALA A 147 3.11 12.20 -14.31
CA ALA A 147 2.82 11.76 -15.67
C ALA A 147 2.42 10.27 -15.68
N ILE A 148 1.34 9.97 -16.38
CA ILE A 148 0.85 8.60 -16.52
C ILE A 148 1.70 7.93 -17.60
N LEU A 149 2.56 7.02 -17.16
CA LEU A 149 3.28 6.13 -18.08
C LEU A 149 2.45 4.86 -18.27
N PRO A 150 2.35 4.33 -19.49
CA PRO A 150 1.56 3.12 -19.78
C PRO A 150 1.93 1.91 -18.92
N ASP A 151 3.20 1.81 -18.56
CA ASP A 151 3.78 0.67 -17.85
C ASP A 151 3.83 0.85 -16.32
N ASN A 152 3.33 1.98 -15.80
CA ASN A 152 3.23 2.14 -14.35
C ASN A 152 1.92 1.53 -13.81
N ASN A 153 1.82 1.40 -12.50
CA ASN A 153 0.65 0.79 -11.85
C ASN A 153 -0.66 1.54 -12.13
N TYR A 154 -0.61 2.82 -12.49
CA TYR A 154 -1.80 3.55 -12.91
C TYR A 154 -2.23 3.16 -14.34
N GLY A 155 -1.31 2.97 -15.25
CA GLY A 155 -1.62 2.44 -16.59
C GLY A 155 -2.27 1.05 -16.51
N LEU A 156 -1.72 0.18 -15.67
CA LEU A 156 -2.30 -1.14 -15.39
C LEU A 156 -3.71 -1.04 -14.78
N PHE A 157 -3.91 -0.12 -13.84
CA PHE A 157 -5.23 0.18 -13.28
C PHE A 157 -6.23 0.67 -14.35
N LEU A 158 -5.84 1.59 -15.22
CA LEU A 158 -6.70 2.09 -16.29
C LEU A 158 -7.10 0.99 -17.29
N ASN A 159 -6.19 0.09 -17.61
CA ASN A 159 -6.49 -1.05 -18.47
C ASN A 159 -7.45 -2.03 -17.78
N TRP A 160 -7.24 -2.28 -16.50
CA TRP A 160 -8.10 -3.13 -15.70
C TRP A 160 -9.52 -2.54 -15.59
N ILE A 161 -9.67 -1.24 -15.27
CA ILE A 161 -10.99 -0.61 -15.11
C ILE A 161 -11.78 -0.61 -16.42
N LYS A 162 -11.13 -0.35 -17.55
CA LYS A 162 -11.76 -0.42 -18.87
C LYS A 162 -12.30 -1.83 -19.19
N LYS A 163 -11.64 -2.87 -18.69
CA LYS A 163 -12.06 -4.26 -18.88
C LYS A 163 -13.23 -4.63 -17.95
N GLU A 164 -13.16 -4.18 -16.70
CA GLU A 164 -14.12 -4.60 -15.65
C GLU A 164 -15.41 -3.79 -15.63
N MET A 165 -15.40 -2.58 -16.22
CA MET A 165 -16.56 -1.68 -16.29
C MET A 165 -17.29 -1.70 -17.65
N LYS A 166 -17.02 -2.69 -18.49
CA LYS A 166 -17.82 -3.00 -19.67
C LYS A 166 -18.98 -3.90 -19.22
#